data_16b508a27de404b8969b7ed4a1e4d7d8
#
_entry.id   16b508a27de404b8969b7ed4a1e4d7d8
#
_cell.length_a   1.000
_cell.length_b   1.000
_cell.length_c   1.000
_cell.angle_alpha   90.00
_cell.angle_beta   90.00
_cell.angle_gamma   90.00
#
_symmetry.space_group_name_H-M   'P 1'
#
loop_
_entity.id
_entity.type
_entity.pdbx_description
1 polymer ?
#
loop_
_entity_poly.entity_id
_entity_poly.type
_entity_poly.pdbx_seq_one_letter_code
_entity_poly.pdbx_strand_id
1 'polypeptide(L)'
;MIGSPIGKAIAIWSYEYLGHLTQVIGTLAEHGNCIIIGRGANYLLPHRGVLKVRIIAPIKMRVRIIMKKENSEEDAKRKLIMVDSERKAFTRQYFNTDIDDPVDYDLVINTGYLSIEKAAKIIKDACGEEDERIERDKISVVS
;
A
#
# COMPACT_ATOMS: atom_id res chain seq x y z
N MET A 1 22.97 26.38 1.80
CA MET A 1 21.68 26.78 1.24
C MET A 1 20.66 26.80 2.35
N ILE A 2 20.12 27.95 2.67
CA ILE A 2 19.05 28.10 3.65
C ILE A 2 17.75 27.72 2.92
N GLY A 3 17.18 26.53 3.19
CA GLY A 3 15.91 26.13 2.63
C GLY A 3 14.82 27.14 2.95
N SER A 4 13.91 27.43 2.01
CA SER A 4 12.84 28.40 2.20
C SER A 4 12.01 28.04 3.44
N PRO A 5 11.45 29.06 4.15
CA PRO A 5 10.60 28.82 5.33
C PRO A 5 9.42 27.87 5.02
N ILE A 6 8.90 27.92 3.80
CA ILE A 6 7.83 27.06 3.31
C ILE A 6 8.28 25.59 3.24
N GLY A 7 9.48 25.31 2.75
CA GLY A 7 10.01 23.93 2.69
C GLY A 7 10.19 23.30 4.07
N LYS A 8 10.61 24.09 5.08
CA LYS A 8 10.71 23.62 6.47
C LYS A 8 9.33 23.36 7.08
N ALA A 9 8.35 24.23 6.83
CA ALA A 9 6.98 24.04 7.30
C ALA A 9 6.36 22.77 6.71
N ILE A 10 6.46 22.58 5.39
CA ILE A 10 5.97 21.36 4.73
C ILE A 10 6.63 20.09 5.29
N ALA A 11 7.94 20.12 5.56
CA ALA A 11 8.64 18.98 6.16
C ALA A 11 8.14 18.68 7.57
N ILE A 12 7.94 19.69 8.43
CA ILE A 12 7.41 19.52 9.79
C ILE A 12 6.01 18.90 9.75
N TRP A 13 5.10 19.42 8.93
CA TRP A 13 3.74 18.89 8.76
C TRP A 13 3.77 17.46 8.25
N SER A 14 4.70 17.12 7.38
CA SER A 14 4.88 15.77 6.86
C SER A 14 5.31 14.78 7.94
N TYR A 15 6.21 15.16 8.83
CA TYR A 15 6.65 14.32 9.96
C TYR A 15 5.55 14.15 11.01
N GLU A 16 4.82 15.20 11.33
CA GLU A 16 3.67 15.13 12.23
C GLU A 16 2.58 14.21 11.67
N TYR A 17 2.26 14.36 10.38
CA TYR A 17 1.31 13.48 9.69
C TYR A 17 1.74 12.02 9.77
N LEU A 18 3.01 11.71 9.47
CA LEU A 18 3.53 10.35 9.54
C LEU A 18 3.50 9.82 10.97
N GLY A 19 3.78 10.63 11.97
CA GLY A 19 3.70 10.27 13.37
C GLY A 19 2.29 9.87 13.79
N HIS A 20 1.28 10.67 13.45
CA HIS A 20 -0.12 10.35 13.70
C HIS A 20 -0.58 9.10 12.95
N LEU A 21 -0.18 8.97 11.67
CA LEU A 21 -0.49 7.80 10.86
C LEU A 21 0.09 6.53 11.47
N THR A 22 1.35 6.57 11.89
CA THR A 22 2.02 5.44 12.55
C THR A 22 1.30 5.02 13.83
N GLN A 23 0.89 5.99 14.63
CA GLN A 23 0.15 5.72 15.87
C GLN A 23 -1.20 5.05 15.60
N VAL A 24 -1.98 5.56 14.65
CA VAL A 24 -3.28 4.99 14.29
C VAL A 24 -3.13 3.59 13.72
N ILE A 25 -2.20 3.39 12.78
CA ILE A 25 -1.94 2.08 12.17
C ILE A 25 -1.43 1.10 13.21
N GLY A 26 -0.53 1.52 14.12
CA GLY A 26 -0.04 0.69 15.22
C GLY A 26 -1.15 0.24 16.14
N THR A 27 -2.04 1.15 16.56
CA THR A 27 -3.20 0.82 17.40
C THR A 27 -4.15 -0.18 16.73
N LEU A 28 -4.42 -0.01 15.42
CA LEU A 28 -5.24 -0.97 14.67
C LEU A 28 -4.57 -2.34 14.60
N ALA A 29 -3.26 -2.37 14.40
CA ALA A 29 -2.49 -3.59 14.34
C ALA A 29 -2.47 -4.34 15.68
N GLU A 30 -2.36 -3.63 16.81
CA GLU A 30 -2.43 -4.23 18.15
C GLU A 30 -3.76 -4.94 18.43
N HIS A 31 -4.88 -4.44 17.87
CA HIS A 31 -6.18 -5.11 17.98
C HIS A 31 -6.28 -6.38 17.13
N GLY A 32 -5.43 -6.54 16.12
CA GLY A 32 -5.44 -7.70 15.23
C GLY A 32 -6.69 -7.85 14.37
N ASN A 33 -6.79 -8.94 13.61
CA ASN A 33 -7.96 -9.31 12.79
C ASN A 33 -8.47 -8.17 11.89
N CYS A 34 -7.59 -7.38 11.30
CA CYS A 34 -7.93 -6.25 10.44
C CYS A 34 -7.22 -6.32 9.08
N ILE A 35 -7.80 -5.65 8.10
CA ILE A 35 -7.21 -5.42 6.79
C ILE A 35 -6.97 -3.92 6.66
N ILE A 36 -5.71 -3.54 6.43
CA ILE A 36 -5.32 -2.14 6.25
C ILE A 36 -4.96 -1.93 4.77
N ILE A 37 -5.57 -0.93 4.14
CA ILE A 37 -5.37 -0.65 2.71
C ILE A 37 -4.64 0.67 2.53
N GLY A 38 -3.46 0.61 1.90
CA GLY A 38 -2.67 1.76 1.52
C GLY A 38 -1.97 2.47 2.68
N ARG A 39 -1.73 3.78 2.54
CA ARG A 39 -1.10 4.66 3.53
C ARG A 39 0.31 4.26 3.98
N GLY A 40 1.00 3.40 3.21
CA GLY A 40 2.32 2.91 3.57
C GLY A 40 2.34 1.99 4.79
N ALA A 41 1.19 1.39 5.17
CA ALA A 41 1.08 0.54 6.33
C ALA A 41 2.05 -0.66 6.29
N ASN A 42 2.34 -1.18 5.09
CA ASN A 42 3.33 -2.24 4.89
C ASN A 42 4.77 -1.82 5.30
N TYR A 43 5.09 -0.54 5.28
CA TYR A 43 6.38 -0.02 5.72
C TYR A 43 6.41 0.37 7.20
N LEU A 44 5.24 0.72 7.76
CA LEU A 44 5.10 1.13 9.16
C LEU A 44 5.02 -0.06 10.11
N LEU A 45 4.48 -1.18 9.66
CA LEU A 45 4.29 -2.38 10.47
C LEU A 45 5.46 -3.36 10.31
N PRO A 46 5.81 -4.09 11.39
CA PRO A 46 6.83 -5.14 11.33
C PRO A 46 6.39 -6.29 10.41
N HIS A 47 7.33 -7.13 9.97
CA HIS A 47 6.99 -8.35 9.20
C HIS A 47 6.32 -9.42 10.06
N ARG A 48 6.62 -9.45 11.35
CA ARG A 48 6.04 -10.46 12.26
C ARG A 48 4.57 -10.17 12.52
N GLY A 49 3.72 -11.15 12.27
CA GLY A 49 2.28 -11.05 12.50
C GLY A 49 1.51 -10.25 11.43
N VAL A 50 2.17 -9.79 10.37
CA VAL A 50 1.56 -8.98 9.31
C VAL A 50 1.82 -9.62 7.96
N LEU A 51 0.77 -9.89 7.20
CA LEU A 51 0.88 -10.29 5.79
C LEU A 51 0.87 -9.05 4.90
N LYS A 52 1.97 -8.80 4.20
CA LYS A 52 2.16 -7.66 3.31
C LYS A 52 1.87 -8.06 1.87
N VAL A 53 0.81 -7.49 1.30
CA VAL A 53 0.33 -7.85 -0.03
C VAL A 53 0.38 -6.65 -0.96
N ARG A 54 0.98 -6.83 -2.12
CA ARG A 54 0.95 -5.89 -3.25
C ARG A 54 0.01 -6.42 -4.33
N ILE A 55 -1.01 -5.64 -4.69
CA ILE A 55 -1.90 -5.96 -5.81
C ILE A 55 -1.55 -5.06 -6.98
N ILE A 56 -1.23 -5.66 -8.11
CA ILE A 56 -0.91 -4.96 -9.35
C ILE A 56 -1.84 -5.39 -10.48
N ALA A 57 -1.97 -4.55 -11.50
CA ALA A 57 -2.65 -4.89 -12.75
C ALA A 57 -2.08 -4.05 -13.91
N PRO A 58 -2.10 -4.57 -15.15
CA PRO A 58 -1.71 -3.83 -16.32
C PRO A 58 -2.53 -2.54 -16.47
N ILE A 59 -1.86 -1.46 -16.87
CA ILE A 59 -2.48 -0.13 -16.96
C ILE A 59 -3.75 -0.12 -17.83
N LYS A 60 -3.75 -0.87 -18.93
CA LYS A 60 -4.92 -0.97 -19.82
C LYS A 60 -6.16 -1.50 -19.12
N MET A 61 -6.00 -2.44 -18.19
CA MET A 61 -7.12 -2.99 -17.43
C MET A 61 -7.59 -2.01 -16.36
N ARG A 62 -6.67 -1.35 -15.70
CA ARG A 62 -6.95 -0.31 -14.69
C ARG A 62 -7.69 0.87 -15.31
N VAL A 63 -7.28 1.31 -16.51
CA VAL A 63 -7.97 2.36 -17.29
C VAL A 63 -9.43 1.98 -17.53
N ARG A 64 -9.72 0.75 -17.98
CA ARG A 64 -11.10 0.30 -18.25
C ARG A 64 -12.00 0.38 -17.01
N ILE A 65 -11.44 0.12 -15.82
CA ILE A 65 -12.20 0.21 -14.56
C ILE A 65 -12.51 1.67 -14.22
N ILE A 66 -11.54 2.56 -14.40
CA ILE A 66 -11.68 3.98 -14.04
C ILE A 66 -12.52 4.73 -15.08
N MET A 67 -12.49 4.34 -16.34
CA MET A 67 -13.33 4.93 -17.41
C MET A 67 -14.82 4.97 -17.07
N LYS A 68 -15.30 4.11 -16.22
CA LYS A 68 -16.70 4.14 -15.75
C LYS A 68 -17.03 5.43 -14.97
N LYS A 69 -16.02 6.16 -14.52
CA LYS A 69 -16.14 7.37 -13.71
C LYS A 69 -15.50 8.61 -14.34
N GLU A 70 -14.82 8.44 -15.48
CA GLU A 70 -14.09 9.50 -16.18
C GLU A 70 -14.71 9.77 -17.56
N ASN A 71 -14.47 10.97 -18.10
CA ASN A 71 -15.06 11.41 -19.35
C ASN A 71 -14.40 10.81 -20.59
N SER A 72 -13.14 10.41 -20.48
CA SER A 72 -12.37 9.83 -21.60
C SER A 72 -11.32 8.82 -21.12
N GLU A 73 -10.83 7.99 -22.06
CA GLU A 73 -9.73 7.07 -21.79
C GLU A 73 -8.43 7.81 -21.46
N GLU A 74 -8.18 8.95 -22.09
CA GLU A 74 -7.01 9.77 -21.82
C GLU A 74 -7.04 10.38 -20.43
N ASP A 75 -8.20 10.85 -19.98
CA ASP A 75 -8.37 11.37 -18.62
C ASP A 75 -8.17 10.27 -17.58
N ALA A 76 -8.75 9.10 -17.80
CA ALA A 76 -8.54 7.93 -16.94
C ALA A 76 -7.06 7.53 -16.85
N LYS A 77 -6.36 7.52 -17.99
CA LYS A 77 -4.93 7.19 -18.05
C LYS A 77 -4.08 8.24 -17.33
N ARG A 78 -4.34 9.54 -17.58
CA ARG A 78 -3.65 10.64 -16.87
C ARG A 78 -3.80 10.54 -15.38
N LYS A 79 -5.02 10.31 -14.90
CA LYS A 79 -5.32 10.17 -13.48
C LYS A 79 -4.58 9.00 -12.85
N LEU A 80 -4.53 7.85 -13.51
CA LEU A 80 -3.78 6.69 -13.04
C LEU A 80 -2.29 6.97 -12.93
N ILE A 81 -1.68 7.56 -13.96
CA ILE A 81 -0.26 7.91 -13.95
C ILE A 81 0.06 8.89 -12.83
N MET A 82 -0.80 9.90 -12.62
CA MET A 82 -0.65 10.87 -11.55
C MET A 82 -0.67 10.18 -10.17
N VAL A 83 -1.69 9.37 -9.90
CA VAL A 83 -1.84 8.66 -8.63
C VAL A 83 -0.69 7.68 -8.38
N ASP A 84 -0.23 6.97 -9.40
CA ASP A 84 0.92 6.06 -9.28
C ASP A 84 2.21 6.83 -8.99
N SER A 85 2.41 7.99 -9.63
CA SER A 85 3.56 8.86 -9.38
C SER A 85 3.55 9.42 -7.96
N GLU A 86 2.38 9.85 -7.47
CA GLU A 86 2.22 10.32 -6.09
C GLU A 86 2.54 9.23 -5.06
N ARG A 87 2.08 8.00 -5.29
CA ARG A 87 2.38 6.85 -4.42
C ARG A 87 3.87 6.52 -4.39
N LYS A 88 4.52 6.52 -5.57
CA LYS A 88 5.97 6.32 -5.68
C LYS A 88 6.75 7.41 -4.96
N ALA A 89 6.38 8.66 -5.17
CA ALA A 89 7.01 9.79 -4.50
C ALA A 89 6.84 9.72 -2.97
N PHE A 90 5.65 9.40 -2.49
CA PHE A 90 5.36 9.22 -1.08
C PHE A 90 6.23 8.11 -0.47
N THR A 91 6.27 6.94 -1.10
CA THR A 91 7.07 5.80 -0.62
C THR A 91 8.56 6.14 -0.59
N ARG A 92 9.08 6.77 -1.63
CA ARG A 92 10.48 7.17 -1.69
C ARG A 92 10.82 8.23 -0.65
N GLN A 93 9.95 9.20 -0.46
CA GLN A 93 10.17 10.31 0.47
C GLN A 93 10.18 9.85 1.93
N TYR A 94 9.22 9.02 2.33
CA TYR A 94 9.00 8.67 3.73
C TYR A 94 9.67 7.36 4.16
N PHE A 95 9.87 6.43 3.23
CA PHE A 95 10.39 5.09 3.53
C PHE A 95 11.69 4.77 2.81
N ASN A 96 12.17 5.67 1.94
CA ASN A 96 13.42 5.54 1.18
C ASN A 96 13.51 4.22 0.37
N THR A 97 12.38 3.74 -0.15
CA THR A 97 12.29 2.54 -0.96
C THR A 97 11.44 2.75 -2.20
N ASP A 98 11.41 1.78 -3.11
CA ASP A 98 10.55 1.77 -4.28
C ASP A 98 9.30 0.93 -3.99
N ILE A 99 8.12 1.51 -4.19
CA ILE A 99 6.85 0.80 -4.00
C ILE A 99 6.72 -0.45 -4.88
N ASP A 100 7.46 -0.55 -5.96
CA ASP A 100 7.45 -1.68 -6.87
C ASP A 100 8.51 -2.75 -6.52
N ASP A 101 9.32 -2.54 -5.46
CA ASP A 101 10.29 -3.55 -5.02
C ASP A 101 9.57 -4.74 -4.38
N PRO A 102 9.61 -5.94 -4.97
CA PRO A 102 8.92 -7.11 -4.44
C PRO A 102 9.45 -7.60 -3.10
N VAL A 103 10.65 -7.21 -2.70
CA VAL A 103 11.28 -7.59 -1.41
C VAL A 103 10.51 -7.04 -0.21
N ASP A 104 9.78 -5.94 -0.39
CA ASP A 104 8.99 -5.30 0.66
C ASP A 104 7.63 -5.99 0.91
N TYR A 105 7.32 -7.09 0.20
CA TYR A 105 6.02 -7.77 0.25
C TYR A 105 6.17 -9.27 0.44
N ASP A 106 5.24 -9.88 1.14
CA ASP A 106 5.11 -11.34 1.24
C ASP A 106 4.45 -11.94 -0.01
N LEU A 107 3.50 -11.19 -0.61
CA LEU A 107 2.79 -11.57 -1.83
C LEU A 107 2.69 -10.40 -2.80
N VAL A 108 2.98 -10.67 -4.08
CA VAL A 108 2.67 -9.75 -5.19
C VAL A 108 1.70 -10.46 -6.13
N ILE A 109 0.47 -9.94 -6.23
CA ILE A 109 -0.62 -10.57 -7.00
C ILE A 109 -0.99 -9.69 -8.19
N ASN A 110 -0.93 -10.26 -9.41
CA ASN A 110 -1.33 -9.57 -10.62
C ASN A 110 -2.75 -9.93 -11.01
N THR A 111 -3.70 -9.04 -10.70
CA THR A 111 -5.13 -9.21 -11.03
C THR A 111 -5.44 -8.97 -12.51
N GLY A 112 -4.44 -8.69 -13.34
CA GLY A 112 -4.55 -8.75 -14.79
C GLY A 112 -4.66 -10.17 -15.33
N TYR A 113 -4.19 -11.17 -14.57
CA TYR A 113 -4.18 -12.58 -14.97
C TYR A 113 -4.92 -13.48 -13.98
N LEU A 114 -5.20 -12.99 -12.79
CA LEU A 114 -5.98 -13.67 -11.77
C LEU A 114 -7.28 -12.91 -11.52
N SER A 115 -8.40 -13.63 -11.35
CA SER A 115 -9.65 -13.00 -10.94
C SER A 115 -9.55 -12.45 -9.52
N ILE A 116 -10.39 -11.48 -9.18
CA ILE A 116 -10.43 -10.87 -7.84
C ILE A 116 -10.75 -11.93 -6.78
N GLU A 117 -11.66 -12.84 -7.07
CA GLU A 117 -12.06 -13.95 -6.18
C GLU A 117 -10.88 -14.89 -5.90
N LYS A 118 -10.09 -15.19 -6.95
CA LYS A 118 -8.91 -16.04 -6.81
C LYS A 118 -7.81 -15.34 -6.03
N ALA A 119 -7.60 -14.04 -6.27
CA ALA A 119 -6.68 -13.24 -5.49
C ALA A 119 -7.06 -13.17 -4.01
N ALA A 120 -8.34 -12.94 -3.71
CA ALA A 120 -8.86 -12.93 -2.35
C ALA A 120 -8.69 -14.29 -1.65
N LYS A 121 -8.91 -15.39 -2.38
CA LYS A 121 -8.69 -16.74 -1.85
C LYS A 121 -7.22 -16.96 -1.50
N ILE A 122 -6.28 -16.58 -2.37
CA ILE A 122 -4.83 -16.70 -2.11
C ILE A 122 -4.43 -15.92 -0.84
N ILE A 123 -4.92 -14.69 -0.69
CA ILE A 123 -4.65 -13.87 0.48
C ILE A 123 -5.20 -14.53 1.75
N LYS A 124 -6.44 -15.02 1.68
CA LYS A 124 -7.08 -15.71 2.80
C LYS A 124 -6.32 -16.97 3.20
N ASP A 125 -5.94 -17.80 2.21
CA ASP A 125 -5.20 -19.02 2.46
C ASP A 125 -3.82 -18.71 3.11
N ALA A 126 -3.13 -17.69 2.60
CA ALA A 126 -1.86 -17.23 3.18
C ALA A 126 -1.99 -16.66 4.61
N CYS A 127 -3.14 -16.06 4.96
CA CYS A 127 -3.42 -15.62 6.33
C CYS A 127 -3.79 -16.77 7.26
N GLY A 128 -4.33 -17.86 6.72
CA GLY A 128 -4.92 -18.96 7.49
C GLY A 128 -3.98 -20.10 7.81
N GLU A 129 -2.87 -20.22 7.12
CA GLU A 129 -1.84 -21.23 7.44
C GLU A 129 -1.14 -20.81 8.72
N GLU A 130 -1.43 -21.53 9.80
CA GLU A 130 -0.67 -21.47 11.04
C GLU A 130 0.74 -22.02 10.74
N ASP A 131 1.65 -21.12 10.38
CA ASP A 131 3.05 -21.44 10.44
C ASP A 131 3.40 -21.56 11.93
N GLU A 132 3.61 -22.76 12.41
CA GLU A 132 3.93 -23.09 13.83
C GLU A 132 5.14 -22.30 14.39
N ARG A 133 5.84 -21.55 13.52
CA ARG A 133 7.00 -20.72 13.87
C ARG A 133 6.67 -19.30 14.23
N ILE A 134 5.43 -18.83 14.03
CA ILE A 134 5.05 -17.44 14.29
C ILE A 134 3.62 -17.40 14.80
N GLU A 135 3.42 -17.11 16.09
CA GLU A 135 2.14 -16.60 16.59
C GLU A 135 1.82 -15.30 15.83
N ARG A 136 0.99 -15.43 14.79
CA ARG A 136 0.55 -14.28 13.98
C ARG A 136 -0.79 -13.80 14.50
N ASP A 137 -0.78 -12.68 15.16
CA ASP A 137 -1.97 -11.84 15.22
C ASP A 137 -2.29 -11.45 13.77
N LYS A 138 -3.45 -11.90 13.28
CA LYS A 138 -3.79 -11.88 11.84
C LYS A 138 -4.02 -10.46 11.33
N ILE A 139 -2.98 -9.83 10.81
CA ILE A 139 -3.05 -8.52 10.16
C ILE A 139 -2.65 -8.67 8.71
N SER A 140 -3.46 -8.17 7.81
CA SER A 140 -3.13 -8.09 6.38
C SER A 140 -3.03 -6.63 5.93
N VAL A 141 -1.93 -6.28 5.30
CA VAL A 141 -1.74 -4.97 4.68
C VAL A 141 -1.75 -5.13 3.18
N VAL A 142 -2.64 -4.40 2.51
CA VAL A 142 -2.78 -4.38 1.04
C VAL A 142 -2.37 -3.02 0.51
N SER A 143 -1.44 -2.99 -0.42
CA SER A 143 -0.96 -1.77 -1.08
C SER A 143 -1.02 -1.86 -2.61
#